data_362a8c8cc7074783c3a0f97e81bc17bb
#
_entry.id   362a8c8cc7074783c3a0f97e81bc17bb
#
_cell.length_a   1.000
_cell.length_b   1.000
_cell.length_c   1.000
_cell.angle_alpha   90.00
_cell.angle_beta   90.00
_cell.angle_gamma   90.00
#
_symmetry.space_group_name_H-M   'P 1'
#
loop_
_entity.id
_entity.type
_entity.pdbx_description
1 polymer ?
#
loop_
_entity_poly.entity_id
_entity_poly.type
_entity_poly.pdbx_seq_one_letter_code
_entity_poly.pdbx_strand_id
1 'polypeptide(L)'
;GAGMHVGHIKAYSSIEVLSRKRRMQGYNVLFPIGFDAFGLPTENYAIKTNTHPRVITDQNIEKFTNQLKSVGFSFDWSRVIDTTQEDFYKWTQWIFLKMFENGLVFRDKTLVNYCPSCKVVLSNEDSQGGKCDICHSDVIQKSKDVWYLRITQYADKLLEGLKDVD
;
A
#
# COMPACT_ATOMS: atom_id res chain seq x y z
N GLY A 1 -9.71 -10.47 3.54
CA GLY A 1 -8.75 -11.15 4.42
C GLY A 1 -9.38 -11.72 5.69
N ALA A 2 -8.62 -12.55 6.39
CA ALA A 2 -9.11 -13.20 7.62
C ALA A 2 -9.30 -12.23 8.81
N GLY A 3 -8.83 -11.00 8.71
CA GLY A 3 -8.82 -10.01 9.79
C GLY A 3 -7.39 -9.66 10.21
N MET A 4 -7.28 -8.95 11.35
CA MET A 4 -5.98 -8.58 11.91
C MET A 4 -5.22 -9.80 12.44
N HIS A 5 -3.90 -9.71 12.40
CA HIS A 5 -2.99 -10.67 13.02
C HIS A 5 -2.14 -9.98 14.12
N VAL A 6 -1.42 -10.79 14.89
CA VAL A 6 -0.58 -10.32 16.01
C VAL A 6 0.38 -9.18 15.63
N GLY A 7 0.92 -9.17 14.40
CA GLY A 7 1.81 -8.12 13.93
C GLY A 7 1.17 -6.73 13.96
N HIS A 8 -0.09 -6.61 13.57
CA HIS A 8 -0.83 -5.33 13.65
C HIS A 8 -0.98 -4.89 15.12
N ILE A 9 -1.42 -5.80 15.98
CA ILE A 9 -1.62 -5.51 17.41
C ILE A 9 -0.33 -5.09 18.07
N LYS A 10 0.78 -5.78 17.81
CA LYS A 10 2.10 -5.46 18.38
C LYS A 10 2.53 -4.04 18.03
N ALA A 11 2.46 -3.66 16.76
CA ALA A 11 2.88 -2.34 16.31
C ALA A 11 2.02 -1.23 16.93
N TYR A 12 0.70 -1.36 16.86
CA TYR A 12 -0.20 -0.33 17.37
C TYR A 12 -0.19 -0.22 18.89
N SER A 13 -0.05 -1.33 19.64
CA SER A 13 0.00 -1.30 21.10
C SER A 13 1.13 -0.45 21.64
N SER A 14 2.30 -0.50 21.02
CA SER A 14 3.46 0.29 21.48
C SER A 14 3.19 1.80 21.38
N ILE A 15 2.60 2.23 20.25
CA ILE A 15 2.28 3.64 20.03
C ILE A 15 1.05 4.06 20.86
N GLU A 16 0.09 3.18 21.06
CA GLU A 16 -1.08 3.42 21.94
C GLU A 16 -0.66 3.76 23.37
N VAL A 17 0.27 2.99 23.94
CA VAL A 17 0.80 3.26 25.28
C VAL A 17 1.42 4.65 25.36
N LEU A 18 2.22 5.02 24.36
CA LEU A 18 2.84 6.36 24.30
C LEU A 18 1.79 7.45 24.16
N SER A 19 0.80 7.25 23.30
CA SER A 19 -0.29 8.20 23.04
C SER A 19 -1.11 8.46 24.33
N ARG A 20 -1.48 7.41 25.04
CA ARG A 20 -2.19 7.52 26.34
C ARG A 20 -1.34 8.24 27.38
N LYS A 21 -0.07 7.85 27.52
CA LYS A 21 0.85 8.53 28.44
C LYS A 21 0.92 10.04 28.16
N ARG A 22 1.05 10.43 26.90
CA ARG A 22 1.13 11.84 26.52
C ARG A 22 -0.17 12.60 26.81
N ARG A 23 -1.34 12.01 26.54
CA ARG A 23 -2.62 12.61 26.91
C ARG A 23 -2.75 12.80 28.43
N MET A 24 -2.35 11.81 29.23
CA MET A 24 -2.34 11.91 30.68
C MET A 24 -1.40 13.01 31.20
N GLN A 25 -0.36 13.35 30.43
CA GLN A 25 0.56 14.44 30.71
C GLN A 25 0.05 15.82 30.23
N GLY A 26 -1.17 15.89 29.65
CA GLY A 26 -1.77 17.12 29.16
C GLY A 26 -1.40 17.51 27.72
N TYR A 27 -0.70 16.64 26.98
CA TYR A 27 -0.41 16.90 25.57
C TYR A 27 -1.64 16.74 24.69
N ASN A 28 -1.77 17.59 23.67
CA ASN A 28 -2.69 17.39 22.59
C ASN A 28 -2.10 16.35 21.61
N VAL A 29 -2.67 15.15 21.57
CA VAL A 29 -2.13 14.01 20.82
C VAL A 29 -3.00 13.71 19.62
N LEU A 30 -2.44 13.83 18.40
CA LEU A 30 -3.03 13.34 17.18
C LEU A 30 -2.57 11.89 16.94
N PHE A 31 -3.50 10.95 17.00
CA PHE A 31 -3.26 9.53 16.77
C PHE A 31 -4.29 8.96 15.79
N PRO A 32 -4.15 9.23 14.49
CA PRO A 32 -5.06 8.75 13.46
C PRO A 32 -4.76 7.31 13.07
N ILE A 33 -5.67 6.72 12.27
CA ILE A 33 -5.50 5.43 11.60
C ILE A 33 -5.90 5.57 10.14
N GLY A 34 -5.29 4.77 9.26
CA GLY A 34 -5.64 4.68 7.86
C GLY A 34 -5.60 3.25 7.35
N PHE A 35 -6.35 3.01 6.27
CA PHE A 35 -6.40 1.74 5.58
C PHE A 35 -5.76 1.90 4.20
N ASP A 36 -4.60 1.26 4.02
CA ASP A 36 -3.98 1.09 2.70
C ASP A 36 -4.68 -0.07 2.02
N ALA A 37 -5.71 0.26 1.24
CA ALA A 37 -6.72 -0.70 0.84
C ALA A 37 -6.67 -1.12 -0.64
N PHE A 38 -5.81 -0.50 -1.46
CA PHE A 38 -5.51 -1.01 -2.79
C PHE A 38 -4.60 -2.24 -2.70
N GLY A 39 -4.88 -3.26 -3.51
CA GLY A 39 -3.96 -4.38 -3.58
C GLY A 39 -4.50 -5.62 -4.28
N LEU A 40 -3.58 -6.36 -4.88
CA LEU A 40 -3.83 -7.62 -5.57
C LEU A 40 -4.56 -8.69 -4.72
N PRO A 41 -4.28 -8.84 -3.41
CA PRO A 41 -5.01 -9.80 -2.59
C PRO A 41 -6.52 -9.58 -2.56
N THR A 42 -6.98 -8.33 -2.51
CA THR A 42 -8.41 -7.99 -2.56
C THR A 42 -8.99 -8.32 -3.93
N GLU A 43 -8.29 -7.99 -5.01
CA GLU A 43 -8.74 -8.28 -6.38
C GLU A 43 -8.83 -9.78 -6.63
N ASN A 44 -7.83 -10.57 -6.23
CA ASN A 44 -7.84 -12.02 -6.35
C ASN A 44 -9.00 -12.66 -5.56
N TYR A 45 -9.27 -12.14 -4.36
CA TYR A 45 -10.40 -12.61 -3.58
C TYR A 45 -11.74 -12.24 -4.22
N ALA A 46 -11.83 -11.06 -4.79
CA ALA A 46 -12.99 -10.58 -5.54
C ALA A 46 -13.31 -11.49 -6.73
N ILE A 47 -12.29 -11.87 -7.51
CA ILE A 47 -12.42 -12.82 -8.63
C ILE A 47 -12.89 -14.18 -8.11
N LYS A 48 -12.27 -14.70 -7.05
CA LYS A 48 -12.60 -16.00 -6.46
C LYS A 48 -14.04 -16.07 -5.94
N THR A 49 -14.55 -14.98 -5.38
CA THR A 49 -15.89 -14.91 -4.77
C THR A 49 -16.94 -14.33 -5.71
N ASN A 50 -16.55 -13.93 -6.93
CA ASN A 50 -17.39 -13.22 -7.88
C ASN A 50 -18.09 -12.00 -7.27
N THR A 51 -17.34 -11.24 -6.46
CA THR A 51 -17.81 -10.06 -5.73
C THR A 51 -17.00 -8.85 -6.15
N HIS A 52 -17.63 -7.68 -6.28
CA HIS A 52 -16.91 -6.48 -6.69
C HIS A 52 -15.84 -6.08 -5.63
N PRO A 53 -14.60 -5.72 -6.03
CA PRO A 53 -13.51 -5.39 -5.10
C PRO A 53 -13.88 -4.32 -4.07
N ARG A 54 -14.66 -3.31 -4.44
CA ARG A 54 -15.14 -2.26 -3.54
C ARG A 54 -15.90 -2.83 -2.34
N VAL A 55 -16.83 -3.75 -2.60
CA VAL A 55 -17.65 -4.39 -1.54
C VAL A 55 -16.74 -5.14 -0.55
N ILE A 56 -15.75 -5.88 -1.07
CA ILE A 56 -14.79 -6.61 -0.22
C ILE A 56 -13.93 -5.65 0.60
N THR A 57 -13.49 -4.56 -0.01
CA THR A 57 -12.70 -3.52 0.66
C THR A 57 -13.51 -2.92 1.82
N ASP A 58 -14.75 -2.51 1.58
CA ASP A 58 -15.62 -1.93 2.60
C ASP A 58 -15.86 -2.88 3.77
N GLN A 59 -16.16 -4.15 3.48
CA GLN A 59 -16.33 -5.20 4.50
C GLN A 59 -15.06 -5.44 5.32
N ASN A 60 -13.90 -5.43 4.67
CA ASN A 60 -12.63 -5.58 5.36
C ASN A 60 -12.33 -4.37 6.26
N ILE A 61 -12.53 -3.14 5.78
CA ILE A 61 -12.33 -1.92 6.58
C ILE A 61 -13.24 -1.92 7.80
N GLU A 62 -14.52 -2.26 7.63
CA GLU A 62 -15.46 -2.38 8.74
C GLU A 62 -14.99 -3.44 9.77
N LYS A 63 -14.59 -4.62 9.30
CA LYS A 63 -14.09 -5.70 10.16
C LYS A 63 -12.85 -5.27 10.94
N PHE A 64 -11.85 -4.69 10.27
CA PHE A 64 -10.63 -4.19 10.92
C PHE A 64 -10.94 -3.09 11.92
N THR A 65 -11.81 -2.15 11.57
CA THR A 65 -12.26 -1.09 12.47
C THR A 65 -12.87 -1.65 13.75
N ASN A 66 -13.76 -2.62 13.63
CA ASN A 66 -14.41 -3.27 14.78
C ASN A 66 -13.40 -4.02 15.65
N GLN A 67 -12.44 -4.71 15.04
CA GLN A 67 -11.37 -5.40 15.76
C GLN A 67 -10.44 -4.40 16.50
N LEU A 68 -10.04 -3.31 15.85
CA LEU A 68 -9.21 -2.26 16.48
C LEU A 68 -9.94 -1.59 17.65
N LYS A 69 -11.23 -1.32 17.50
CA LYS A 69 -12.07 -0.77 18.58
C LYS A 69 -12.23 -1.75 19.74
N SER A 70 -12.37 -3.04 19.48
CA SER A 70 -12.51 -4.07 20.52
C SER A 70 -11.25 -4.23 21.38
N VAL A 71 -10.08 -3.97 20.81
CA VAL A 71 -8.80 -3.93 21.57
C VAL A 71 -8.69 -2.67 22.43
N GLY A 72 -9.50 -1.65 22.16
CA GLY A 72 -9.52 -0.40 22.92
C GLY A 72 -8.49 0.62 22.48
N PHE A 73 -7.99 0.56 21.25
CA PHE A 73 -7.10 1.59 20.72
C PHE A 73 -7.79 2.95 20.62
N SER A 74 -7.11 3.98 21.09
CA SER A 74 -7.60 5.35 21.17
C SER A 74 -7.29 6.20 19.95
N PHE A 75 -7.44 5.60 18.75
CA PHE A 75 -7.29 6.34 17.51
C PHE A 75 -8.31 7.48 17.40
N ASP A 76 -7.94 8.52 16.69
CA ASP A 76 -8.89 9.55 16.27
C ASP A 76 -9.74 9.04 15.11
N TRP A 77 -10.85 8.38 15.45
CA TRP A 77 -11.77 7.77 14.49
C TRP A 77 -12.47 8.79 13.58
N SER A 78 -12.43 10.08 13.91
CA SER A 78 -12.93 11.15 13.04
C SER A 78 -12.00 11.49 11.89
N ARG A 79 -10.76 11.00 11.95
CA ARG A 79 -9.69 11.26 10.97
C ARG A 79 -9.19 10.01 10.29
N VAL A 80 -10.07 9.04 10.10
CA VAL A 80 -9.76 7.80 9.38
C VAL A 80 -9.50 8.09 7.92
N ILE A 81 -8.43 7.51 7.37
CA ILE A 81 -8.08 7.60 5.97
C ILE A 81 -8.33 6.25 5.30
N ASP A 82 -8.97 6.28 4.14
CA ASP A 82 -9.08 5.14 3.22
C ASP A 82 -8.47 5.55 1.88
N THR A 83 -7.37 4.90 1.51
CA THR A 83 -6.62 5.23 0.29
C THR A 83 -7.40 4.95 -1.00
N THR A 84 -8.51 4.20 -0.92
CA THR A 84 -9.39 3.90 -2.06
C THR A 84 -10.51 4.91 -2.25
N GLN A 85 -10.60 5.93 -1.41
CA GLN A 85 -11.56 7.03 -1.59
C GLN A 85 -11.03 8.07 -2.59
N GLU A 86 -11.94 8.66 -3.38
CA GLU A 86 -11.58 9.62 -4.43
C GLU A 86 -10.90 10.88 -3.88
N ASP A 87 -11.35 11.33 -2.72
CA ASP A 87 -10.77 12.51 -2.04
C ASP A 87 -9.33 12.28 -1.58
N PHE A 88 -8.92 11.02 -1.41
CA PHE A 88 -7.54 10.65 -1.14
C PHE A 88 -6.74 10.42 -2.42
N TYR A 89 -7.13 9.48 -3.29
CA TYR A 89 -6.29 9.08 -4.43
C TYR A 89 -6.20 10.13 -5.54
N LYS A 90 -7.10 11.12 -5.60
CA LYS A 90 -6.95 12.26 -6.51
C LYS A 90 -5.59 12.96 -6.37
N TRP A 91 -5.02 12.98 -5.16
CA TRP A 91 -3.71 13.58 -4.92
C TRP A 91 -2.57 12.72 -5.48
N THR A 92 -2.68 11.40 -5.41
CA THR A 92 -1.75 10.49 -6.09
C THR A 92 -1.80 10.70 -7.61
N GLN A 93 -2.99 10.85 -8.18
CA GLN A 93 -3.16 11.17 -9.60
C GLN A 93 -2.57 12.54 -9.95
N TRP A 94 -2.78 13.54 -9.09
CA TRP A 94 -2.22 14.87 -9.28
C TRP A 94 -0.69 14.86 -9.25
N ILE A 95 -0.08 14.14 -8.30
CA ILE A 95 1.37 13.97 -8.22
C ILE A 95 1.90 13.30 -9.49
N PHE A 96 1.24 12.24 -9.95
CA PHE A 96 1.60 11.57 -11.20
C PHE A 96 1.60 12.54 -12.39
N LEU A 97 0.54 13.34 -12.53
CA LEU A 97 0.44 14.32 -13.60
C LEU A 97 1.55 15.37 -13.51
N LYS A 98 1.87 15.85 -12.30
CA LYS A 98 2.98 16.79 -12.11
C LYS A 98 4.34 16.19 -12.49
N MET A 99 4.58 14.93 -12.13
CA MET A 99 5.79 14.23 -12.55
C MET A 99 5.83 14.03 -14.07
N PHE A 100 4.70 13.72 -14.69
CA PHE A 100 4.59 13.54 -16.13
C PHE A 100 4.86 14.88 -16.87
N GLU A 101 4.24 15.99 -16.44
CA GLU A 101 4.46 17.34 -16.98
C GLU A 101 5.94 17.77 -16.91
N ASN A 102 6.67 17.31 -15.89
CA ASN A 102 8.10 17.60 -15.71
C ASN A 102 9.03 16.54 -16.32
N GLY A 103 8.54 15.62 -17.13
CA GLY A 103 9.34 14.61 -17.81
C GLY A 103 9.95 13.53 -16.89
N LEU A 104 9.47 13.44 -15.64
CA LEU A 104 9.94 12.45 -14.66
C LEU A 104 9.27 11.10 -14.81
N VAL A 105 8.19 11.03 -15.56
CA VAL A 105 7.44 9.82 -15.85
C VAL A 105 7.42 9.59 -17.35
N PHE A 106 7.70 8.37 -17.77
CA PHE A 106 7.66 7.95 -19.17
C PHE A 106 7.13 6.54 -19.31
N ARG A 107 6.68 6.20 -20.49
CA ARG A 107 6.16 4.87 -20.82
C ARG A 107 7.17 4.12 -21.69
N ASP A 108 7.43 2.87 -21.36
CA ASP A 108 8.31 2.03 -22.15
C ASP A 108 7.89 0.55 -22.03
N LYS A 109 8.42 -0.28 -22.91
CA LYS A 109 8.19 -1.74 -22.89
C LYS A 109 9.24 -2.42 -22.03
N THR A 110 8.78 -3.33 -21.19
CA THR A 110 9.69 -4.20 -20.44
C THR A 110 9.19 -5.64 -20.42
N LEU A 111 10.11 -6.54 -20.13
CA LEU A 111 9.77 -7.93 -19.83
C LEU A 111 9.43 -8.04 -18.34
N VAL A 112 8.27 -8.61 -18.05
CA VAL A 112 7.82 -8.88 -16.69
C VAL A 112 7.64 -10.37 -16.47
N ASN A 113 7.88 -10.82 -15.25
CA ASN A 113 7.55 -12.17 -14.83
C ASN A 113 6.04 -12.32 -14.78
N TYR A 114 5.48 -13.25 -15.52
CA TYR A 114 4.04 -13.42 -15.62
C TYR A 114 3.65 -14.87 -15.35
N CYS A 115 2.73 -15.07 -14.42
CA CYS A 115 2.11 -16.36 -14.18
C CYS A 115 0.86 -16.52 -15.06
N PRO A 116 0.85 -17.43 -16.06
CA PRO A 116 -0.32 -17.62 -16.92
C PRO A 116 -1.49 -18.28 -16.19
N SER A 117 -1.24 -19.03 -15.13
CA SER A 117 -2.28 -19.66 -14.31
C SER A 117 -3.02 -18.66 -13.43
N CYS A 118 -2.28 -17.87 -12.64
CA CYS A 118 -2.87 -16.82 -11.80
C CYS A 118 -3.23 -15.54 -12.56
N LYS A 119 -2.73 -15.39 -13.81
CA LYS A 119 -2.92 -14.21 -14.67
C LYS A 119 -2.39 -12.91 -14.05
N VAL A 120 -1.30 -13.00 -13.29
CA VAL A 120 -0.69 -11.88 -12.56
C VAL A 120 0.75 -11.66 -12.98
N VAL A 121 1.21 -10.41 -12.83
CA VAL A 121 2.63 -10.05 -12.89
C VAL A 121 3.24 -10.30 -11.52
N LEU A 122 4.42 -10.89 -11.48
CA LEU A 122 5.13 -11.25 -10.27
C LEU A 122 6.41 -10.42 -10.13
N SER A 123 6.80 -10.16 -8.90
CA SER A 123 8.14 -9.65 -8.59
C SER A 123 9.22 -10.72 -8.85
N ASN A 124 10.47 -10.34 -8.77
CA ASN A 124 11.57 -11.32 -8.87
C ASN A 124 11.55 -12.28 -7.66
N GLU A 125 11.17 -11.76 -6.49
CA GLU A 125 11.04 -12.52 -5.26
C GLU A 125 9.94 -13.59 -5.37
N ASP A 126 8.78 -13.22 -5.95
CA ASP A 126 7.59 -14.10 -6.09
C ASP A 126 7.73 -15.11 -7.28
N SER A 127 8.81 -15.02 -8.04
CA SER A 127 9.09 -15.86 -9.22
C SER A 127 10.41 -16.64 -9.14
N GLN A 128 10.92 -16.83 -7.93
CA GLN A 128 12.20 -17.54 -7.71
C GLN A 128 12.17 -18.96 -8.29
N GLY A 129 13.27 -19.33 -8.96
CA GLY A 129 13.37 -20.63 -9.61
C GLY A 129 12.44 -20.82 -10.82
N GLY A 130 11.86 -19.72 -11.36
CA GLY A 130 10.95 -19.77 -12.50
C GLY A 130 9.55 -20.29 -12.17
N LYS A 131 9.22 -20.36 -10.90
CA LYS A 131 7.90 -20.82 -10.41
C LYS A 131 7.16 -19.69 -9.71
N CYS A 132 5.84 -19.67 -9.86
CA CYS A 132 4.95 -18.76 -9.13
C CYS A 132 4.84 -19.20 -7.66
N ASP A 133 5.09 -18.31 -6.73
CA ASP A 133 4.98 -18.57 -5.29
C ASP A 133 3.55 -18.91 -4.82
N ILE A 134 2.53 -18.44 -5.59
CA ILE A 134 1.11 -18.63 -5.28
C ILE A 134 0.60 -20.01 -5.71
N CYS A 135 0.88 -20.41 -6.97
CA CYS A 135 0.29 -21.60 -7.57
C CYS A 135 1.33 -22.63 -8.06
N HIS A 136 2.63 -22.34 -7.92
CA HIS A 136 3.77 -23.16 -8.32
C HIS A 136 3.85 -23.52 -9.81
N SER A 137 3.03 -22.89 -10.66
CA SER A 137 3.10 -23.02 -12.12
C SER A 137 4.33 -22.31 -12.67
N ASP A 138 4.73 -22.69 -13.89
CA ASP A 138 5.84 -22.05 -14.58
C ASP A 138 5.54 -20.59 -14.89
N VAL A 139 6.52 -19.72 -14.62
CA VAL A 139 6.49 -18.29 -14.91
C VAL A 139 7.12 -18.06 -16.28
N ILE A 140 6.48 -17.21 -17.08
CA ILE A 140 6.98 -16.80 -18.40
C ILE A 140 7.35 -15.33 -18.40
N GLN A 141 8.24 -14.95 -19.32
CA GLN A 141 8.54 -13.55 -19.61
C GLN A 141 7.49 -13.02 -20.60
N LYS A 142 6.84 -11.91 -20.23
CA LYS A 142 5.83 -11.26 -21.06
C LYS A 142 6.17 -9.80 -21.26
N SER A 143 6.21 -9.33 -22.52
CA SER A 143 6.37 -7.91 -22.79
C SER A 143 5.12 -7.14 -22.40
N LYS A 144 5.30 -6.06 -21.64
CA LYS A 144 4.24 -5.13 -21.24
C LYS A 144 4.70 -3.69 -21.39
N ASP A 145 3.76 -2.81 -21.74
CA ASP A 145 3.95 -1.38 -21.58
C ASP A 145 3.78 -1.03 -20.11
N VAL A 146 4.76 -0.37 -19.53
CA VAL A 146 4.77 0.05 -18.13
C VAL A 146 5.17 1.51 -18.01
N TRP A 147 4.77 2.13 -16.91
CA TRP A 147 5.22 3.46 -16.55
C TRP A 147 6.50 3.36 -15.72
N TYR A 148 7.47 4.18 -16.08
CA TYR A 148 8.72 4.33 -15.36
C TYR A 148 8.84 5.72 -14.74
N LEU A 149 9.46 5.75 -13.56
CA LEU A 149 9.88 6.98 -12.91
C LEU A 149 11.40 7.15 -13.08
N ARG A 150 11.85 8.37 -13.46
CA ARG A 150 13.28 8.70 -13.59
C ARG A 150 13.89 8.97 -12.21
N ILE A 151 13.84 8.00 -11.31
CA ILE A 151 14.24 8.16 -9.90
C ILE A 151 15.71 8.55 -9.74
N THR A 152 16.58 8.15 -10.67
CA THR A 152 18.02 8.46 -10.64
C THR A 152 18.36 9.85 -11.14
N GLN A 153 17.42 10.59 -11.76
CA GLN A 153 17.65 11.92 -12.32
C GLN A 153 18.13 12.95 -11.28
N TYR A 154 17.75 12.74 -10.03
CA TYR A 154 18.08 13.66 -8.93
C TYR A 154 19.15 13.09 -7.98
N ALA A 155 19.73 11.92 -8.27
CA ALA A 155 20.66 11.23 -7.35
C ALA A 155 21.86 12.12 -6.98
N ASP A 156 22.54 12.67 -7.97
CA ASP A 156 23.72 13.54 -7.75
C ASP A 156 23.32 14.84 -7.05
N LYS A 157 22.20 15.44 -7.46
CA LYS A 157 21.68 16.67 -6.85
C LYS A 157 21.28 16.47 -5.38
N LEU A 158 20.69 15.32 -5.05
CA LEU A 158 20.35 14.98 -3.67
C LEU A 158 21.61 14.78 -2.82
N LEU A 159 22.61 14.08 -3.37
CA LEU A 159 23.89 13.89 -2.69
C LEU A 159 24.61 15.22 -2.44
N GLU A 160 24.64 16.10 -3.44
CA GLU A 160 25.24 17.44 -3.29
C GLU A 160 24.49 18.27 -2.25
N GLY A 161 23.14 18.25 -2.27
CA GLY A 161 22.30 18.99 -1.33
C GLY A 161 22.48 18.58 0.14
N LEU A 162 23.05 17.39 0.43
CA LEU A 162 23.38 17.02 1.80
C LEU A 162 24.47 17.93 2.44
N LYS A 163 25.23 18.67 1.63
CA LYS A 163 26.24 19.61 2.12
C LYS A 163 25.62 20.89 2.70
N ASP A 164 24.37 21.17 2.35
CA ASP A 164 23.62 22.38 2.72
C ASP A 164 22.64 22.11 3.88
N VAL A 165 22.69 20.92 4.48
CA VAL A 165 21.77 20.51 5.56
C VAL A 165 22.59 20.21 6.83
N ASP A 166 22.17 20.81 7.96
CA ASP A 166 22.76 20.58 9.29
C ASP A 166 22.31 19.23 9.91
#